data_df1d091de8dadbceb82ca952cfc200b0
#
_entry.id   df1d091de8dadbceb82ca952cfc200b0
#
_cell.length_a   1.000
_cell.length_b   1.000
_cell.length_c   1.000
_cell.angle_alpha   90.00
_cell.angle_beta   90.00
_cell.angle_gamma   90.00
#
_symmetry.space_group_name_H-M   'P 1'
#
loop_
_entity.id
_entity.type
_entity.pdbx_description
1 polymer ?
#
loop_
_entity_poly.entity_id
_entity_poly.type
_entity_poly.pdbx_seq_one_letter_code
_entity_poly.pdbx_strand_id
1 'polypeptide(L)'
;SKDTPSFFAIDNIETSFNPRLCTKLIEYLQEASANNKKQVILTTHNPYVLDGLDLSNDEIRLFVARRDIDGHTRLERVKHREDRNMLLSELWMSGLIGGLPDNF
;
A
#
# COMPACT_ATOMS: atom_id res chain seq x y z
N SER A 1 24.26 0.74 -8.85
CA SER A 1 25.04 -0.38 -9.40
C SER A 1 24.21 -1.20 -10.38
N LYS A 2 24.82 -1.64 -11.45
CA LYS A 2 24.15 -2.50 -12.44
C LYS A 2 23.76 -3.85 -11.86
N ASP A 3 24.47 -4.27 -10.84
CA ASP A 3 24.27 -5.57 -10.20
C ASP A 3 23.32 -5.48 -9.01
N THR A 4 22.82 -4.29 -8.69
CA THR A 4 21.86 -4.12 -7.60
C THR A 4 20.52 -4.71 -8.03
N PRO A 5 19.89 -5.54 -7.20
CA PRO A 5 18.56 -6.06 -7.52
C PRO A 5 17.59 -4.92 -7.80
N SER A 6 16.76 -5.09 -8.82
CA SER A 6 15.74 -4.11 -9.17
C SER A 6 14.46 -4.26 -8.35
N PHE A 7 14.50 -5.11 -7.33
CA PHE A 7 13.33 -5.49 -6.54
C PHE A 7 13.65 -5.44 -5.06
N PHE A 8 12.77 -4.81 -4.28
CA PHE A 8 12.81 -4.79 -2.81
C PHE A 8 11.47 -5.17 -2.24
N ALA A 9 11.49 -5.88 -1.13
CA ALA A 9 10.27 -6.17 -0.38
C ALA A 9 10.50 -5.79 1.08
N ILE A 10 9.58 -5.00 1.65
CA ILE A 10 9.60 -4.62 3.06
C ILE A 10 8.28 -5.04 3.67
N ASP A 11 8.34 -5.94 4.64
CA ASP A 11 7.16 -6.48 5.30
C ASP A 11 6.86 -5.70 6.57
N ASN A 12 5.58 -5.40 6.79
CA ASN A 12 5.11 -4.72 8.01
C ASN A 12 5.91 -3.45 8.30
N ILE A 13 5.90 -2.53 7.36
CA ILE A 13 6.70 -1.30 7.41
C ILE A 13 6.51 -0.53 8.72
N GLU A 14 5.32 -0.58 9.31
CA GLU A 14 4.99 0.12 10.55
C GLU A 14 5.72 -0.42 11.78
N THR A 15 6.29 -1.62 11.72
CA THR A 15 6.98 -2.20 12.89
C THR A 15 8.29 -1.47 13.20
N SER A 16 8.88 -0.83 12.21
CA SER A 16 10.17 -0.15 12.35
C SER A 16 10.05 1.37 12.43
N PHE A 17 8.89 1.92 12.08
CA PHE A 17 8.70 3.37 11.96
C PHE A 17 7.34 3.79 12.50
N ASN A 18 7.27 5.00 13.07
CA ASN A 18 5.97 5.56 13.44
C ASN A 18 5.18 5.94 12.16
N PRO A 19 3.86 6.18 12.27
CA PRO A 19 3.04 6.44 11.06
C PRO A 19 3.52 7.60 10.21
N ARG A 20 4.00 8.66 10.83
CA ARG A 20 4.49 9.83 10.09
C ARG A 20 5.74 9.50 9.28
N LEU A 21 6.67 8.75 9.88
CA LEU A 21 7.88 8.32 9.18
C LEU A 21 7.55 7.31 8.08
N CYS A 22 6.55 6.45 8.30
CA CYS A 22 6.10 5.51 7.27
C CYS A 22 5.59 6.26 6.05
N THR A 23 4.76 7.29 6.24
CA THR A 23 4.24 8.09 5.14
C THR A 23 5.37 8.74 4.36
N LYS A 24 6.34 9.31 5.06
CA LYS A 24 7.49 9.97 4.41
C LYS A 24 8.37 8.97 3.67
N LEU A 25 8.58 7.80 4.25
CA LEU A 25 9.35 6.76 3.58
C LEU A 25 8.67 6.29 2.30
N ILE A 26 7.36 6.13 2.34
CA ILE A 26 6.60 5.73 1.15
C ILE A 26 6.73 6.78 0.06
N GLU A 27 6.60 8.06 0.39
CA GLU A 27 6.78 9.14 -0.57
C GLU A 27 8.18 9.12 -1.20
N TYR A 28 9.19 8.93 -0.36
CA TYR A 28 10.58 8.82 -0.82
C TYR A 28 10.77 7.63 -1.74
N LEU A 29 10.23 6.47 -1.38
CA LEU A 29 10.38 5.25 -2.18
C LEU A 29 9.67 5.35 -3.52
N GLN A 30 8.51 6.02 -3.57
CA GLN A 30 7.82 6.26 -4.83
C GLN A 30 8.71 7.06 -5.79
N GLU A 31 9.32 8.13 -5.29
CA GLU A 31 10.18 8.97 -6.10
C GLU A 31 11.44 8.22 -6.53
N ALA A 32 12.09 7.53 -5.59
CA ALA A 32 13.31 6.79 -5.89
C ALA A 32 13.05 5.64 -6.88
N SER A 33 11.93 4.94 -6.71
CA SER A 33 11.55 3.84 -7.59
C SER A 33 11.31 4.32 -9.02
N ALA A 34 10.58 5.43 -9.17
CA ALA A 34 10.30 6.00 -10.48
C ALA A 34 11.58 6.44 -11.19
N ASN A 35 12.50 7.07 -10.45
CA ASN A 35 13.74 7.58 -11.03
C ASN A 35 14.74 6.49 -11.38
N ASN A 36 14.74 5.39 -10.64
CA ASN A 36 15.73 4.32 -10.79
C ASN A 36 15.15 3.05 -11.41
N LYS A 37 13.89 3.06 -11.79
CA LYS A 37 13.18 1.92 -12.39
C LYS A 37 13.27 0.67 -11.52
N LYS A 38 13.23 0.84 -10.20
CA LYS A 38 13.23 -0.26 -9.24
C LYS A 38 11.81 -0.56 -8.81
N GLN A 39 11.55 -1.84 -8.55
CA GLN A 39 10.26 -2.26 -8.04
C GLN A 39 10.35 -2.44 -6.52
N VAL A 40 9.38 -1.87 -5.81
CA VAL A 40 9.31 -1.97 -4.35
C VAL A 40 7.95 -2.53 -3.98
N ILE A 41 7.93 -3.55 -3.14
CA ILE A 41 6.70 -4.10 -2.56
C ILE A 41 6.74 -3.85 -1.06
N LEU A 42 5.69 -3.21 -0.56
CA LEU A 42 5.53 -2.93 0.87
C LEU A 42 4.28 -3.61 1.38
N THR A 43 4.33 -4.16 2.58
CA THR A 43 3.14 -4.65 3.25
C THR A 43 2.92 -3.86 4.53
N THR A 44 1.66 -3.73 4.93
CA THR A 44 1.30 -3.03 6.15
C THR A 44 -0.08 -3.47 6.64
N HIS A 45 -0.27 -3.41 7.95
CA HIS A 45 -1.57 -3.57 8.61
C HIS A 45 -2.08 -2.25 9.17
N ASN A 46 -1.36 -1.16 8.94
CA ASN A 46 -1.72 0.15 9.46
C ASN A 46 -2.33 1.01 8.36
N PRO A 47 -3.61 1.37 8.46
CA PRO A 47 -4.29 2.15 7.41
C PRO A 47 -3.60 3.48 7.11
N TYR A 48 -3.05 4.14 8.13
CA TYR A 48 -2.46 5.48 7.95
C TYR A 48 -1.22 5.48 7.05
N VAL A 49 -0.56 4.34 6.91
CA VAL A 49 0.58 4.20 6.00
C VAL A 49 0.14 4.47 4.55
N LEU A 50 -1.11 4.11 4.22
CA LEU A 50 -1.63 4.24 2.86
C LEU A 50 -1.77 5.69 2.40
N ASP A 51 -1.89 6.63 3.33
CA ASP A 51 -2.15 8.02 2.97
C ASP A 51 -0.95 8.70 2.29
N GLY A 52 0.20 8.05 2.31
CA GLY A 52 1.36 8.51 1.54
C GLY A 52 1.37 8.07 0.09
N LEU A 53 0.43 7.22 -0.32
CA LEU A 53 0.38 6.69 -1.69
C LEU A 53 -0.37 7.63 -2.63
N ASP A 54 0.18 7.80 -3.83
CA ASP A 54 -0.47 8.52 -4.91
C ASP A 54 -0.97 7.51 -5.96
N LEU A 55 -2.22 7.07 -5.82
CA LEU A 55 -2.80 6.09 -6.73
C LEU A 55 -3.16 6.67 -8.10
N SER A 56 -3.07 7.99 -8.27
CA SER A 56 -3.24 8.59 -9.59
C SER A 56 -2.05 8.28 -10.51
N ASN A 57 -0.93 7.87 -9.93
CA ASN A 57 0.24 7.44 -10.68
C ASN A 57 0.11 5.94 -10.97
N ASP A 58 0.07 5.57 -12.26
CA ASP A 58 -0.11 4.18 -12.69
C ASP A 58 1.00 3.24 -12.23
N GLU A 59 2.14 3.77 -11.84
CA GLU A 59 3.24 2.97 -11.33
C GLU A 59 3.07 2.59 -9.87
N ILE A 60 2.12 3.22 -9.18
CA ILE A 60 1.80 2.95 -7.78
C ILE A 60 0.54 2.11 -7.75
N ARG A 61 0.62 0.93 -7.14
CA ARG A 61 -0.50 0.01 -7.08
C ARG A 61 -0.74 -0.44 -5.65
N LEU A 62 -1.99 -0.40 -5.25
CA LEU A 62 -2.42 -0.87 -3.94
C LEU A 62 -3.26 -2.13 -4.11
N PHE A 63 -2.90 -3.17 -3.37
CA PHE A 63 -3.66 -4.41 -3.32
C PHE A 63 -4.11 -4.65 -1.90
N VAL A 64 -5.35 -5.06 -1.74
CA VAL A 64 -5.90 -5.49 -0.46
C VAL A 64 -5.99 -7.00 -0.47
N ALA A 65 -5.41 -7.65 0.54
CA ALA A 65 -5.50 -9.09 0.71
C ALA A 65 -6.68 -9.40 1.62
N ARG A 66 -7.52 -10.34 1.21
CA ARG A 66 -8.63 -10.81 2.03
C ARG A 66 -8.80 -12.31 1.86
N ARG A 67 -9.47 -12.91 2.82
CA ARG A 67 -9.79 -14.33 2.76
C ARG A 67 -11.23 -14.49 2.31
N ASP A 68 -11.48 -15.35 1.34
CA ASP A 68 -12.85 -15.61 0.88
C ASP A 68 -13.55 -16.64 1.77
N ILE A 69 -14.80 -16.95 1.44
CA ILE A 69 -15.62 -17.85 2.24
C ILE A 69 -15.04 -19.27 2.32
N ASP A 70 -14.26 -19.66 1.31
CA ASP A 70 -13.61 -20.97 1.26
C ASP A 70 -12.24 -20.97 1.95
N GLY A 71 -11.83 -19.86 2.51
CA GLY A 71 -10.54 -19.73 3.19
C GLY A 71 -9.38 -19.42 2.28
N HIS A 72 -9.63 -19.16 1.01
CA HIS A 72 -8.57 -18.79 0.06
C HIS A 72 -8.23 -17.32 0.16
N THR A 73 -6.95 -17.00 0.05
CA THR A 73 -6.51 -15.61 0.02
C THR A 73 -6.75 -15.04 -1.37
N ARG A 74 -7.40 -13.87 -1.40
CA ARG A 74 -7.65 -13.13 -2.64
C ARG A 74 -6.97 -11.77 -2.55
N LEU A 75 -6.44 -11.32 -3.68
CA LEU A 75 -5.87 -9.98 -3.81
C LEU A 75 -6.75 -9.17 -4.73
N GLU A 76 -7.14 -7.98 -4.27
CA GLU A 76 -7.92 -7.04 -5.08
C GLU A 76 -7.16 -5.74 -5.20
N ARG A 77 -7.05 -5.24 -6.42
CA ARG A 77 -6.42 -3.95 -6.66
C ARG A 77 -7.40 -2.82 -6.35
N VAL A 78 -6.93 -1.86 -5.58
CA VAL A 78 -7.67 -0.62 -5.31
C VAL A 78 -7.20 0.42 -6.30
N LYS A 79 -8.12 0.89 -7.15
CA LYS A 79 -7.79 1.88 -8.19
C LYS A 79 -8.14 3.27 -7.73
N HIS A 80 -7.41 4.25 -8.24
CA HIS A 80 -7.73 5.65 -8.02
C HIS A 80 -9.12 5.99 -8.62
N ARG A 81 -9.91 6.76 -7.88
CA ARG A 81 -11.19 7.27 -8.34
C ARG A 81 -11.26 8.76 -8.02
N GLU A 82 -11.46 9.55 -9.06
CA GLU A 82 -11.50 11.01 -8.92
C GLU A 82 -12.73 11.48 -8.14
N ASP A 83 -13.79 10.67 -8.10
CA ASP A 83 -15.00 10.98 -7.36
C ASP A 83 -14.90 10.71 -5.86
N ARG A 84 -13.76 10.20 -5.40
CA ARG A 84 -13.53 9.94 -3.97
C ARG A 84 -12.76 11.09 -3.33
N ASN A 85 -13.34 11.66 -2.31
CA ASN A 85 -12.69 12.72 -1.50
C ASN A 85 -12.20 12.20 -0.16
N MET A 86 -12.15 10.88 0.01
CA MET A 86 -11.71 10.27 1.25
C MET A 86 -10.27 9.81 1.16
N LEU A 87 -9.56 9.88 2.28
CA LEU A 87 -8.23 9.29 2.41
C LEU A 87 -8.32 7.77 2.28
N LEU A 88 -7.24 7.14 1.83
CA LEU A 88 -7.19 5.68 1.75
C LEU A 88 -7.37 5.03 3.12
N SER A 89 -6.83 5.64 4.18
CA SER A 89 -7.03 5.16 5.54
C SER A 89 -8.51 5.17 5.92
N GLU A 90 -9.25 6.21 5.55
CA GLU A 90 -10.68 6.31 5.80
C GLU A 90 -11.46 5.24 5.04
N LEU A 91 -11.09 5.01 3.77
CA LEU A 91 -11.73 3.98 2.96
C LEU A 91 -11.55 2.59 3.55
N TRP A 92 -10.34 2.32 4.03
CA TRP A 92 -10.05 1.04 4.66
C TRP A 92 -10.83 0.87 5.98
N MET A 93 -10.76 1.89 6.84
CA MET A 93 -11.43 1.85 8.15
C MET A 93 -12.94 1.74 8.02
N SER A 94 -13.52 2.27 6.94
CA SER A 94 -14.96 2.17 6.70
C SER A 94 -15.37 0.85 6.06
N GLY A 95 -14.42 0.00 5.65
CA GLY A 95 -14.70 -1.27 5.00
C GLY A 95 -15.00 -1.18 3.52
N LEU A 96 -14.89 0.02 2.93
CA LEU A 96 -15.25 0.21 1.52
C LEU A 96 -14.26 -0.44 0.55
N ILE A 97 -13.03 -0.70 0.97
CA ILE A 97 -12.03 -1.34 0.12
C ILE A 97 -11.61 -2.72 0.62
N GLY A 98 -12.27 -3.24 1.65
CA GLY A 98 -11.93 -4.53 2.24
C GLY A 98 -10.72 -4.45 3.18
N GLY A 99 -10.18 -5.60 3.55
CA GLY A 99 -8.99 -5.68 4.39
C GLY A 99 -9.23 -5.62 5.88
N LEU A 100 -10.48 -5.44 6.34
CA LEU A 100 -10.81 -5.49 7.75
C LEU A 100 -10.99 -6.95 8.19
N PRO A 101 -10.69 -7.26 9.46
CA PRO A 101 -10.96 -8.59 9.99
C PRO A 101 -12.45 -8.96 9.90
N ASP A 102 -12.74 -10.23 9.66
CA ASP A 102 -14.12 -10.70 9.46
C ASP A 102 -15.01 -10.50 10.67
N ASN A 103 -14.43 -10.50 11.86
CA ASN A 103 -15.17 -10.32 13.09
C ASN A 103 -15.19 -8.87 13.60
N PHE A 104 -14.83 -7.97 12.74
CA PHE A 104 -14.74 -6.55 13.07
C PHE A 104 -16.09 -5.85 12.98
#